data_fc3a7b3274c1ef08bf582eff53f04c2e
#
_entry.id   fc3a7b3274c1ef08bf582eff53f04c2e
#
_cell.length_a   1.000
_cell.length_b   1.000
_cell.length_c   1.000
_cell.angle_alpha   90.00
_cell.angle_beta   90.00
_cell.angle_gamma   90.00
#
_symmetry.space_group_name_H-M   'P 1'
#
loop_
_entity.id
_entity.type
_entity.pdbx_description
1 polymer ?
#
loop_
_entity_poly.entity_id
_entity_poly.type
_entity_poly.pdbx_seq_one_letter_code
_entity_poly.pdbx_strand_id
1 'polypeptide(L)'
;NPDNQIIGTVVEEDVGFGPENLGVPTDEIWQRVEESLKAVGMLDRRKDSPNKLSGGQKQRVAIAGVLAMEPKCIVLDEPTAMLDPNGRKEVIRAVEELRKKKNVTVILITHYMEEVIEADQVFVMDDGHIVMHGTPREIFSRVDELKSYRRDLPQVTMLAEALRKRGLNLPKGILRREELVEALCQLR
;
A
#
# COMPACT_ATOMS: atom_id res chain seq x y z
N ASN A 1 -0.65 -9.13 -11.00
CA ASN A 1 -1.93 -8.98 -11.69
C ASN A 1 -2.95 -9.87 -10.98
N PRO A 2 -4.00 -9.32 -10.34
CA PRO A 2 -4.99 -10.09 -9.58
C PRO A 2 -5.77 -11.10 -10.44
N ASP A 3 -5.97 -10.82 -11.73
CA ASP A 3 -6.66 -11.75 -12.63
C ASP A 3 -5.92 -13.09 -12.82
N ASN A 4 -4.61 -13.11 -12.59
CA ASN A 4 -3.80 -14.33 -12.66
C ASN A 4 -3.65 -15.03 -11.29
N GLN A 5 -4.09 -14.41 -10.21
CA GLN A 5 -3.96 -14.92 -8.84
C GLN A 5 -5.25 -15.50 -8.31
N ILE A 6 -6.41 -15.06 -8.82
CA ILE A 6 -7.71 -15.55 -8.44
C ILE A 6 -8.05 -16.77 -9.30
N ILE A 7 -8.23 -17.92 -8.67
CA ILE A 7 -8.46 -19.23 -9.32
C ILE A 7 -9.90 -19.69 -9.04
N GLY A 8 -10.46 -19.32 -7.89
CA GLY A 8 -11.78 -19.74 -7.43
C GLY A 8 -12.93 -19.15 -8.23
N THR A 9 -14.06 -19.84 -8.25
CA THR A 9 -15.32 -19.36 -8.85
C THR A 9 -16.13 -18.51 -7.88
N VAL A 10 -15.86 -18.62 -6.59
CA VAL A 10 -16.47 -17.88 -5.48
C VAL A 10 -15.35 -17.28 -4.62
N VAL A 11 -15.52 -16.04 -4.18
CA VAL A 11 -14.52 -15.28 -3.44
C VAL A 11 -14.02 -16.02 -2.19
N GLU A 12 -14.92 -16.57 -1.38
CA GLU A 12 -14.52 -17.26 -0.14
C GLU A 12 -13.74 -18.56 -0.40
N GLU A 13 -14.06 -19.27 -1.48
CA GLU A 13 -13.33 -20.47 -1.89
C GLU A 13 -11.91 -20.12 -2.35
N ASP A 14 -11.77 -19.04 -3.10
CA ASP A 14 -10.47 -18.54 -3.55
C ASP A 14 -9.56 -18.17 -2.37
N VAL A 15 -10.11 -17.43 -1.38
CA VAL A 15 -9.38 -17.05 -0.17
C VAL A 15 -9.03 -18.27 0.70
N GLY A 16 -9.88 -19.30 0.72
CA GLY A 16 -9.66 -20.55 1.46
C GLY A 16 -8.62 -21.47 0.83
N PHE A 17 -8.32 -21.31 -0.47
CA PHE A 17 -7.44 -22.21 -1.22
C PHE A 17 -6.02 -22.29 -0.65
N GLY A 18 -5.45 -21.15 -0.22
CA GLY A 18 -4.11 -21.11 0.39
C GLY A 18 -4.02 -21.92 1.70
N PRO A 19 -4.85 -21.62 2.71
CA PRO A 19 -4.92 -22.41 3.94
C PRO A 19 -5.19 -23.90 3.73
N GLU A 20 -6.06 -24.24 2.78
CA GLU A 20 -6.36 -25.66 2.46
C GLU A 20 -5.11 -26.40 1.99
N ASN A 21 -4.32 -25.79 1.09
CA ASN A 21 -3.06 -26.34 0.62
C ASN A 21 -1.99 -26.45 1.70
N LEU A 22 -2.09 -25.64 2.75
CA LEU A 22 -1.22 -25.71 3.93
C LEU A 22 -1.67 -26.78 4.95
N GLY A 23 -2.79 -27.47 4.69
CA GLY A 23 -3.34 -28.50 5.58
C GLY A 23 -4.01 -27.95 6.84
N VAL A 24 -4.48 -26.71 6.81
CA VAL A 24 -5.23 -26.10 7.92
C VAL A 24 -6.58 -26.84 8.09
N PRO A 25 -7.04 -27.15 9.33
CA PRO A 25 -8.34 -27.78 9.56
C PRO A 25 -9.49 -26.95 8.98
N THR A 26 -10.51 -27.62 8.43
CA THR A 26 -11.61 -26.97 7.70
C THR A 26 -12.32 -25.88 8.53
N ASP A 27 -12.59 -26.13 9.81
CA ASP A 27 -13.26 -25.15 10.68
C ASP A 27 -12.41 -23.89 10.86
N GLU A 28 -11.10 -24.04 10.95
CA GLU A 28 -10.15 -22.94 11.07
C GLU A 28 -10.00 -22.19 9.74
N ILE A 29 -10.08 -22.89 8.60
CA ILE A 29 -10.04 -22.23 7.27
C ILE A 29 -11.15 -21.19 7.17
N TRP A 30 -12.37 -21.55 7.48
CA TRP A 30 -13.52 -20.62 7.36
C TRP A 30 -13.42 -19.42 8.31
N GLN A 31 -12.86 -19.60 9.50
CA GLN A 31 -12.58 -18.51 10.40
C GLN A 31 -11.51 -17.55 9.80
N ARG A 32 -10.41 -18.08 9.28
CA ARG A 32 -9.35 -17.31 8.65
C ARG A 32 -9.83 -16.57 7.39
N VAL A 33 -10.68 -17.20 6.57
CA VAL A 33 -11.32 -16.59 5.41
C VAL A 33 -12.18 -15.39 5.81
N GLU A 34 -13.05 -15.57 6.82
CA GLU A 34 -13.93 -14.49 7.29
C GLU A 34 -13.11 -13.31 7.84
N GLU A 35 -12.13 -13.57 8.70
CA GLU A 35 -11.25 -12.54 9.27
C GLU A 35 -10.45 -11.79 8.18
N SER A 36 -9.93 -12.52 7.19
CA SER A 36 -9.15 -11.95 6.12
C SER A 36 -9.98 -11.08 5.19
N LEU A 37 -11.18 -11.55 4.79
CA LEU A 37 -12.12 -10.76 4.00
C LEU A 37 -12.61 -9.52 4.74
N LYS A 38 -12.86 -9.63 6.05
CA LYS A 38 -13.22 -8.49 6.90
C LYS A 38 -12.09 -7.46 6.96
N ALA A 39 -10.84 -7.91 7.09
CA ALA A 39 -9.67 -7.05 7.18
C ALA A 39 -9.47 -6.19 5.91
N VAL A 40 -9.84 -6.71 4.74
CA VAL A 40 -9.75 -5.98 3.46
C VAL A 40 -11.08 -5.34 3.02
N GLY A 41 -12.12 -5.39 3.86
CA GLY A 41 -13.45 -4.82 3.56
C GLY A 41 -14.19 -5.51 2.42
N MET A 42 -14.05 -6.85 2.30
CA MET A 42 -14.67 -7.65 1.25
C MET A 42 -15.62 -8.74 1.76
N LEU A 43 -15.93 -8.74 3.06
CA LEU A 43 -16.77 -9.79 3.68
C LEU A 43 -18.16 -9.88 3.02
N ASP A 44 -18.78 -8.75 2.70
CA ASP A 44 -20.11 -8.70 2.09
C ASP A 44 -20.14 -9.30 0.66
N ARG A 45 -18.96 -9.47 0.06
CA ARG A 45 -18.79 -10.03 -1.28
C ARG A 45 -18.31 -11.49 -1.28
N ARG A 46 -18.25 -12.13 -0.11
CA ARG A 46 -17.68 -13.48 0.04
C ARG A 46 -18.31 -14.54 -0.86
N LYS A 47 -19.59 -14.40 -1.15
CA LYS A 47 -20.37 -15.33 -2.01
C LYS A 47 -20.41 -14.90 -3.48
N ASP A 48 -19.82 -13.76 -3.84
CA ASP A 48 -19.81 -13.28 -5.21
C ASP A 48 -18.80 -14.06 -6.06
N SER A 49 -19.06 -14.07 -7.38
CA SER A 49 -18.05 -14.51 -8.33
C SER A 49 -17.00 -13.43 -8.52
N PRO A 50 -15.70 -13.76 -8.51
CA PRO A 50 -14.63 -12.81 -8.78
C PRO A 50 -14.79 -12.04 -10.09
N ASN A 51 -15.43 -12.63 -11.08
CA ASN A 51 -15.69 -11.98 -12.38
C ASN A 51 -16.60 -10.75 -12.29
N LYS A 52 -17.36 -10.60 -11.20
CA LYS A 52 -18.25 -9.44 -10.96
C LYS A 52 -17.56 -8.32 -10.19
N LEU A 53 -16.30 -8.52 -9.79
CA LEU A 53 -15.55 -7.57 -8.98
C LEU A 53 -14.78 -6.57 -9.84
N SER A 54 -14.66 -5.33 -9.35
CA SER A 54 -13.73 -4.34 -9.93
C SER A 54 -12.28 -4.77 -9.71
N GLY A 55 -11.32 -4.20 -10.46
CA GLY A 55 -9.90 -4.47 -10.31
C GLY A 55 -9.40 -4.27 -8.87
N GLY A 56 -9.82 -3.18 -8.20
CA GLY A 56 -9.47 -2.92 -6.80
C GLY A 56 -10.09 -3.93 -5.83
N GLN A 57 -11.30 -4.41 -6.09
CA GLN A 57 -11.92 -5.47 -5.31
C GLN A 57 -11.20 -6.80 -5.49
N LYS A 58 -10.86 -7.18 -6.73
CA LYS A 58 -10.06 -8.37 -7.02
C LYS A 58 -8.70 -8.32 -6.32
N GLN A 59 -8.02 -7.17 -6.34
CA GLN A 59 -6.74 -7.00 -5.65
C GLN A 59 -6.89 -7.20 -4.14
N ARG A 60 -7.95 -6.68 -3.53
CA ARG A 60 -8.21 -6.88 -2.10
C ARG A 60 -8.52 -8.36 -1.77
N VAL A 61 -9.24 -9.06 -2.64
CA VAL A 61 -9.48 -10.50 -2.50
C VAL A 61 -8.17 -11.28 -2.58
N ALA A 62 -7.28 -10.97 -3.54
CA ALA A 62 -5.98 -11.61 -3.65
C ALA A 62 -5.12 -11.37 -2.38
N ILE A 63 -5.17 -10.16 -1.81
CA ILE A 63 -4.51 -9.86 -0.52
C ILE A 63 -5.13 -10.69 0.61
N ALA A 64 -6.46 -10.83 0.65
CA ALA A 64 -7.14 -11.66 1.66
C ALA A 64 -6.72 -13.13 1.58
N GLY A 65 -6.56 -13.69 0.36
CA GLY A 65 -6.04 -15.04 0.15
C GLY A 65 -4.65 -15.26 0.74
N VAL A 66 -3.75 -14.29 0.56
CA VAL A 66 -2.42 -14.33 1.19
C VAL A 66 -2.52 -14.24 2.72
N LEU A 67 -3.40 -13.38 3.23
CA LEU A 67 -3.57 -13.19 4.67
C LEU A 67 -4.15 -14.40 5.39
N ALA A 68 -5.05 -15.13 4.75
CA ALA A 68 -5.65 -16.33 5.30
C ALA A 68 -4.59 -17.43 5.60
N MET A 69 -3.43 -17.36 4.95
CA MET A 69 -2.28 -18.21 5.25
C MET A 69 -1.50 -17.77 6.52
N GLU A 70 -1.86 -16.64 7.14
CA GLU A 70 -1.21 -16.05 8.33
C GLU A 70 0.31 -15.84 8.19
N PRO A 71 0.78 -15.20 7.13
CA PRO A 71 2.19 -14.98 6.91
C PRO A 71 2.76 -13.97 7.91
N LYS A 72 4.04 -14.10 8.24
CA LYS A 72 4.78 -13.09 9.03
C LYS A 72 5.22 -11.89 8.19
N CYS A 73 5.34 -12.08 6.87
CA CYS A 73 5.77 -11.05 5.92
C CYS A 73 4.99 -11.19 4.60
N ILE A 74 4.58 -10.06 4.05
CA ILE A 74 3.91 -9.98 2.75
C ILE A 74 4.73 -9.07 1.84
N VAL A 75 4.99 -9.53 0.62
CA VAL A 75 5.60 -8.72 -0.45
C VAL A 75 4.53 -8.35 -1.45
N LEU A 76 4.32 -7.07 -1.66
CA LEU A 76 3.36 -6.50 -2.60
C LEU A 76 4.13 -5.78 -3.71
N ASP A 77 4.15 -6.36 -4.89
CA ASP A 77 4.83 -5.81 -6.06
C ASP A 77 3.81 -5.07 -6.94
N GLU A 78 3.92 -3.75 -6.95
CA GLU A 78 3.03 -2.81 -7.65
C GLU A 78 1.52 -3.13 -7.50
N PRO A 79 1.01 -3.32 -6.28
CA PRO A 79 -0.34 -3.83 -6.06
C PRO A 79 -1.44 -2.89 -6.56
N THR A 80 -1.10 -1.65 -6.88
CA THR A 80 -2.05 -0.60 -7.25
C THR A 80 -1.89 -0.10 -8.69
N ALA A 81 -0.93 -0.63 -9.46
CA ALA A 81 -0.57 -0.12 -10.78
C ALA A 81 -1.74 -0.12 -11.78
N MET A 82 -2.67 -1.09 -11.69
CA MET A 82 -3.80 -1.25 -12.58
C MET A 82 -5.11 -0.63 -12.04
N LEU A 83 -5.03 0.14 -10.95
CA LEU A 83 -6.22 0.65 -10.25
C LEU A 83 -6.45 2.13 -10.50
N ASP A 84 -7.71 2.52 -10.50
CA ASP A 84 -8.13 3.92 -10.43
C ASP A 84 -7.73 4.55 -9.08
N PRO A 85 -7.74 5.88 -8.94
CA PRO A 85 -7.30 6.56 -7.72
C PRO A 85 -8.06 6.13 -6.45
N ASN A 86 -9.33 5.76 -6.56
CA ASN A 86 -10.12 5.32 -5.42
C ASN A 86 -9.74 3.88 -5.01
N GLY A 87 -9.67 2.97 -5.98
CA GLY A 87 -9.22 1.59 -5.75
C GLY A 87 -7.82 1.54 -5.12
N ARG A 88 -6.93 2.43 -5.56
CA ARG A 88 -5.58 2.59 -4.99
C ARG A 88 -5.62 2.91 -3.50
N LYS A 89 -6.40 3.92 -3.11
CA LYS A 89 -6.57 4.32 -1.71
C LYS A 89 -7.15 3.20 -0.86
N GLU A 90 -8.12 2.45 -1.39
CA GLU A 90 -8.74 1.33 -0.68
C GLU A 90 -7.75 0.20 -0.41
N VAL A 91 -6.91 -0.17 -1.40
CA VAL A 91 -5.88 -1.19 -1.25
C VAL A 91 -4.82 -0.76 -0.23
N ILE A 92 -4.27 0.44 -0.35
CA ILE A 92 -3.26 0.94 0.59
C ILE A 92 -3.82 1.03 2.01
N ARG A 93 -5.05 1.51 2.18
CA ARG A 93 -5.71 1.53 3.49
C ARG A 93 -5.85 0.13 4.09
N ALA A 94 -6.26 -0.87 3.29
CA ALA A 94 -6.35 -2.25 3.74
C ALA A 94 -4.99 -2.78 4.20
N VAL A 95 -3.92 -2.51 3.42
CA VAL A 95 -2.55 -2.89 3.77
C VAL A 95 -2.08 -2.25 5.08
N GLU A 96 -2.38 -0.96 5.28
CA GLU A 96 -2.04 -0.26 6.53
C GLU A 96 -2.81 -0.82 7.75
N GLU A 97 -4.11 -1.11 7.57
CA GLU A 97 -4.91 -1.71 8.63
C GLU A 97 -4.37 -3.08 9.04
N LEU A 98 -3.91 -3.87 8.07
CA LEU A 98 -3.28 -5.15 8.32
C LEU A 98 -1.99 -5.03 9.12
N ARG A 99 -1.10 -4.14 8.70
CA ARG A 99 0.15 -3.87 9.40
C ARG A 99 -0.11 -3.53 10.88
N LYS A 100 -1.10 -2.65 11.11
CA LYS A 100 -1.43 -2.18 12.47
C LYS A 100 -2.10 -3.25 13.34
N LYS A 101 -3.00 -4.08 12.76
CA LYS A 101 -3.83 -5.03 13.52
C LYS A 101 -3.21 -6.40 13.69
N LYS A 102 -2.49 -6.90 12.68
CA LYS A 102 -1.97 -8.28 12.62
C LYS A 102 -0.45 -8.35 12.85
N ASN A 103 0.24 -7.21 13.05
CA ASN A 103 1.70 -7.14 13.22
C ASN A 103 2.48 -7.87 12.10
N VAL A 104 1.97 -7.79 10.88
CA VAL A 104 2.58 -8.38 9.69
C VAL A 104 3.59 -7.41 9.10
N THR A 105 4.78 -7.88 8.77
CA THR A 105 5.74 -7.10 8.00
C THR A 105 5.25 -6.96 6.57
N VAL A 106 5.18 -5.73 6.05
CA VAL A 106 4.79 -5.45 4.66
C VAL A 106 5.97 -4.85 3.91
N ILE A 107 6.35 -5.49 2.81
CA ILE A 107 7.29 -4.94 1.83
C ILE A 107 6.47 -4.50 0.63
N LEU A 108 6.38 -3.18 0.41
CA LEU A 108 5.65 -2.59 -0.70
C LEU A 108 6.63 -2.08 -1.75
N ILE A 109 6.55 -2.63 -2.95
CA ILE A 109 7.29 -2.15 -4.12
C ILE A 109 6.32 -1.29 -4.93
N THR A 110 6.65 -0.01 -5.11
CA THR A 110 5.79 0.94 -5.82
C THR A 110 6.60 2.06 -6.46
N HIS A 111 6.07 2.65 -7.51
CA HIS A 111 6.55 3.89 -8.10
C HIS A 111 5.65 5.10 -7.78
N TYR A 112 4.61 4.89 -6.96
CA TYR A 112 3.72 5.96 -6.49
C TYR A 112 4.20 6.53 -5.16
N MET A 113 4.72 7.74 -5.18
CA MET A 113 5.35 8.35 -4.00
C MET A 113 4.36 8.60 -2.86
N GLU A 114 3.09 8.82 -3.16
CA GLU A 114 2.02 8.96 -2.17
C GLU A 114 1.81 7.70 -1.32
N GLU A 115 2.10 6.52 -1.86
CA GLU A 115 1.96 5.24 -1.13
C GLU A 115 3.09 5.02 -0.12
N VAL A 116 4.22 5.70 -0.32
CA VAL A 116 5.43 5.56 0.50
C VAL A 116 5.37 6.39 1.78
N ILE A 117 4.51 7.42 1.83
CA ILE A 117 4.46 8.41 2.91
C ILE A 117 4.21 7.77 4.29
N GLU A 118 3.41 6.71 4.34
CA GLU A 118 3.04 6.01 5.59
C GLU A 118 3.98 4.84 5.93
N ALA A 119 5.03 4.60 5.14
CA ALA A 119 6.01 3.54 5.43
C ALA A 119 6.87 3.90 6.65
N ASP A 120 7.36 2.88 7.37
CA ASP A 120 8.32 3.06 8.45
C ASP A 120 9.73 3.32 7.90
N GLN A 121 10.07 2.63 6.79
CA GLN A 121 11.37 2.70 6.12
C GLN A 121 11.18 2.70 4.60
N VAL A 122 12.03 3.43 3.92
CA VAL A 122 12.08 3.53 2.45
C VAL A 122 13.45 3.13 1.96
N PHE A 123 13.48 2.29 0.95
CA PHE A 123 14.67 1.92 0.21
C PHE A 123 14.49 2.41 -1.24
N VAL A 124 15.32 3.32 -1.69
CA VAL A 124 15.33 3.75 -3.09
C VAL A 124 16.32 2.88 -3.83
N MET A 125 15.84 2.24 -4.89
CA MET A 125 16.65 1.37 -5.74
C MET A 125 16.86 2.02 -7.10
N ASP A 126 18.08 1.95 -7.60
CA ASP A 126 18.45 2.35 -8.95
C ASP A 126 19.50 1.38 -9.50
N ASP A 127 19.29 0.91 -10.72
CA ASP A 127 20.15 -0.07 -11.40
C ASP A 127 20.57 -1.27 -10.52
N GLY A 128 19.60 -1.85 -9.78
CA GLY A 128 19.81 -3.02 -8.91
C GLY A 128 20.51 -2.74 -7.58
N HIS A 129 20.83 -1.49 -7.27
CA HIS A 129 21.48 -1.07 -6.03
C HIS A 129 20.56 -0.24 -5.15
N ILE A 130 20.71 -0.38 -3.82
CA ILE A 130 20.06 0.53 -2.87
C ILE A 130 20.92 1.81 -2.82
N VAL A 131 20.36 2.90 -3.35
CA VAL A 131 21.07 4.20 -3.44
C VAL A 131 20.70 5.15 -2.30
N MET A 132 19.51 4.99 -1.71
CA MET A 132 19.09 5.75 -0.52
C MET A 132 18.29 4.83 0.42
N HIS A 133 18.41 5.11 1.72
CA HIS A 133 17.64 4.43 2.77
C HIS A 133 17.35 5.41 3.91
N GLY A 134 16.16 5.32 4.49
CA GLY A 134 15.73 6.15 5.61
C GLY A 134 14.22 6.19 5.77
N THR A 135 13.74 7.03 6.67
CA THR A 135 12.32 7.31 6.81
C THR A 135 11.79 8.09 5.59
N PRO A 136 10.49 8.06 5.30
CA PRO A 136 9.91 8.87 4.22
C PRO A 136 10.32 10.34 4.30
N ARG A 137 10.32 10.93 5.50
CA ARG A 137 10.69 12.33 5.71
C ARG A 137 12.16 12.62 5.38
N GLU A 138 13.06 11.74 5.76
CA GLU A 138 14.48 11.87 5.42
C GLU A 138 14.69 11.75 3.90
N ILE A 139 14.08 10.75 3.27
CA ILE A 139 14.21 10.51 1.83
C ILE A 139 13.65 11.70 1.02
N PHE A 140 12.43 12.12 1.31
CA PHE A 140 11.79 13.21 0.56
C PHE A 140 12.32 14.61 0.91
N SER A 141 13.12 14.77 1.97
CA SER A 141 13.87 16.00 2.22
C SER A 141 15.09 16.17 1.31
N ARG A 142 15.60 15.07 0.72
CA ARG A 142 16.75 15.02 -0.19
C ARG A 142 16.33 15.17 -1.66
N VAL A 143 15.61 16.25 -1.95
CA VAL A 143 14.92 16.49 -3.23
C VAL A 143 15.81 16.41 -4.44
N ASP A 144 16.99 17.05 -4.40
CA ASP A 144 17.89 17.12 -5.55
C ASP A 144 18.52 15.76 -5.83
N GLU A 145 18.78 14.98 -4.79
CA GLU A 145 19.33 13.63 -4.91
C GLU A 145 18.29 12.65 -5.49
N LEU A 146 17.03 12.68 -5.02
CA LEU A 146 15.95 11.88 -5.59
C LEU A 146 15.76 12.18 -7.09
N LYS A 147 15.82 13.47 -7.46
CA LYS A 147 15.72 13.88 -8.87
C LYS A 147 16.87 13.36 -9.72
N SER A 148 18.10 13.23 -9.17
CA SER A 148 19.23 12.65 -9.89
C SER A 148 18.99 11.19 -10.26
N TYR A 149 18.20 10.46 -9.45
CA TYR A 149 17.73 9.09 -9.73
C TYR A 149 16.41 9.04 -10.52
N ARG A 150 15.96 10.18 -11.09
CA ARG A 150 14.70 10.27 -11.86
C ARG A 150 13.48 9.77 -11.09
N ARG A 151 13.48 9.98 -9.76
CA ARG A 151 12.34 9.65 -8.89
C ARG A 151 11.51 10.88 -8.64
N ASP A 152 10.20 10.71 -8.68
CA ASP A 152 9.25 11.76 -8.38
C ASP A 152 9.17 12.03 -6.87
N LEU A 153 8.50 13.11 -6.54
CA LEU A 153 8.21 13.53 -5.18
C LEU A 153 6.69 13.53 -4.97
N PRO A 154 6.20 13.35 -3.74
CA PRO A 154 4.81 13.65 -3.43
C PRO A 154 4.45 15.07 -3.87
N GLN A 155 3.25 15.25 -4.44
CA GLN A 155 2.82 16.55 -4.99
C GLN A 155 2.93 17.68 -3.96
N VAL A 156 2.58 17.39 -2.70
CA VAL A 156 2.67 18.34 -1.60
C VAL A 156 4.12 18.75 -1.34
N THR A 157 5.04 17.79 -1.36
CA THR A 157 6.48 18.06 -1.19
C THR A 157 7.00 18.93 -2.32
N MET A 158 6.61 18.65 -3.57
CA MET A 158 6.98 19.49 -4.73
C MET A 158 6.48 20.94 -4.56
N LEU A 159 5.23 21.13 -4.12
CA LEU A 159 4.67 22.45 -3.90
C LEU A 159 5.42 23.19 -2.77
N ALA A 160 5.66 22.52 -1.65
CA ALA A 160 6.40 23.09 -0.53
C ALA A 160 7.81 23.56 -0.95
N GLU A 161 8.53 22.75 -1.72
CA GLU A 161 9.85 23.11 -2.24
C GLU A 161 9.81 24.25 -3.25
N ALA A 162 8.79 24.32 -4.11
CA ALA A 162 8.62 25.43 -5.04
C ALA A 162 8.34 26.76 -4.27
N LEU A 163 7.56 26.73 -3.22
CA LEU A 163 7.30 27.87 -2.36
C LEU A 163 8.56 28.31 -1.59
N ARG A 164 9.34 27.36 -1.06
CA ARG A 164 10.62 27.65 -0.42
C ARG A 164 11.61 28.34 -1.37
N LYS A 165 11.71 27.86 -2.60
CA LYS A 165 12.56 28.49 -3.65
C LYS A 165 12.13 29.92 -3.99
N ARG A 166 10.87 30.27 -3.71
CA ARG A 166 10.33 31.64 -3.84
C ARG A 166 10.49 32.49 -2.59
N GLY A 167 11.18 31.98 -1.56
CA GLY A 167 11.52 32.74 -0.35
C GLY A 167 10.58 32.53 0.83
N LEU A 168 9.58 31.62 0.74
CA LEU A 168 8.75 31.30 1.90
C LEU A 168 9.54 30.42 2.89
N ASN A 169 9.50 30.78 4.17
CA ASN A 169 10.18 30.02 5.23
C ASN A 169 9.33 28.82 5.66
N LEU A 170 9.35 27.76 4.86
CA LEU A 170 8.64 26.50 5.14
C LEU A 170 9.61 25.42 5.63
N PRO A 171 9.18 24.49 6.51
CA PRO A 171 9.96 23.33 6.92
C PRO A 171 10.36 22.47 5.72
N LYS A 172 11.49 21.78 5.84
CA LYS A 172 11.86 20.72 4.88
C LYS A 172 11.08 19.43 5.16
N GLY A 173 10.87 18.61 4.12
CA GLY A 173 10.28 17.29 4.28
C GLY A 173 8.80 17.30 4.64
N ILE A 174 8.05 18.29 4.17
CA ILE A 174 6.58 18.31 4.23
C ILE A 174 6.08 17.17 3.33
N LEU A 175 5.29 16.26 3.91
CA LEU A 175 4.77 15.07 3.22
C LEU A 175 3.26 15.11 3.03
N ARG A 176 2.54 15.74 3.97
CA ARG A 176 1.08 15.76 4.01
C ARG A 176 0.53 17.15 3.72
N ARG A 177 -0.64 17.16 3.12
CA ARG A 177 -1.35 18.41 2.82
C ARG A 177 -1.61 19.26 4.06
N GLU A 178 -2.00 18.60 5.14
CA GLU A 178 -2.30 19.23 6.44
C GLU A 178 -1.06 19.93 7.01
N GLU A 179 0.11 19.30 6.91
CA GLU A 179 1.39 19.90 7.33
C GLU A 179 1.70 21.18 6.54
N LEU A 180 1.46 21.18 5.23
CA LEU A 180 1.69 22.36 4.40
C LEU A 180 0.73 23.49 4.75
N VAL A 181 -0.56 23.17 4.94
CA VAL A 181 -1.58 24.16 5.32
C VAL A 181 -1.23 24.79 6.66
N GLU A 182 -0.88 23.98 7.67
CA GLU A 182 -0.46 24.48 8.98
C GLU A 182 0.76 25.38 8.89
N ALA A 183 1.81 24.95 8.16
CA ALA A 183 3.01 25.75 7.97
C ALA A 183 2.73 27.10 7.26
N LEU A 184 1.83 27.12 6.27
CA LEU A 184 1.42 28.34 5.58
C LEU A 184 0.63 29.28 6.50
N CYS A 185 -0.24 28.75 7.36
CA CYS A 185 -0.98 29.55 8.34
C CYS A 185 -0.08 30.22 9.40
N GLN A 186 1.06 29.60 9.70
CA GLN A 186 2.06 30.10 10.65
C GLN A 186 2.95 31.22 10.07
N LEU A 187 2.93 31.45 8.75
CA LEU A 187 3.69 32.51 8.08
C LEU A 187 3.05 33.93 8.19
N ARG A 188 2.03 34.08 9.03
CA ARG A 188 1.35 35.38 9.28
C ARG A 188 2.15 36.28 10.20
#